data_c3d8da77f684b8f175b9c8423bc3e01d
#
_entry.id   c3d8da77f684b8f175b9c8423bc3e01d
#
_cell.length_a   1.000
_cell.length_b   1.000
_cell.length_c   1.000
_cell.angle_alpha   90.00
_cell.angle_beta   90.00
_cell.angle_gamma   90.00
#
_symmetry.space_group_name_H-M   'P 1'
#
loop_
_entity.id
_entity.type
_entity.pdbx_description
1 polymer ?
#
loop_
_entity_poly.entity_id
_entity_poly.type
_entity_poly.pdbx_seq_one_letter_code
_entity_poly.pdbx_strand_id
1 'polypeptide(L)'
;MENIENIEVYPHNVEEFARYAHRGQKRKYSDLDYVTHPIEVASRVQDLYDNMNMVAAALLHDVLEDTDVTHSELRVWLHEEFRPEKAEAILLLVVELTDVYTKHNFPFLNRKQRKKLEADRLAMVSREAKQIKLIDIEHNSESILQEDPSFAKVFLEEKEYLLDAMESYMLRN
;
A
#
# COMPACT_ATOMS: atom_id res chain seq x y z
N MET A 1 -19.01 31.01 19.96
CA MET A 1 -19.18 30.36 18.66
C MET A 1 -17.92 29.52 18.49
N GLU A 2 -17.99 28.27 18.95
CA GLU A 2 -16.92 27.32 18.71
C GLU A 2 -16.90 26.97 17.23
N ASN A 3 -15.74 27.13 16.61
CA ASN A 3 -15.49 26.78 15.22
C ASN A 3 -15.77 25.29 15.01
N ILE A 4 -16.89 24.99 14.34
CA ILE A 4 -17.20 23.65 13.80
C ILE A 4 -16.41 23.45 12.48
N GLU A 5 -15.22 24.00 12.39
CA GLU A 5 -14.31 23.82 11.26
C GLU A 5 -13.23 22.84 11.68
N ASN A 6 -13.49 21.55 11.55
CA ASN A 6 -12.55 20.44 11.43
C ASN A 6 -13.09 19.17 12.08
N ILE A 7 -14.31 18.78 11.77
CA ILE A 7 -14.60 17.34 11.75
C ILE A 7 -14.00 16.88 10.43
N GLU A 8 -12.75 16.45 10.44
CA GLU A 8 -12.18 15.68 9.34
C GLU A 8 -13.04 14.43 9.16
N VAL A 9 -13.98 14.49 8.21
CA VAL A 9 -14.73 13.32 7.73
C VAL A 9 -13.74 12.47 6.94
N TYR A 10 -12.99 11.71 7.65
CA TYR A 10 -11.90 10.91 7.22
C TYR A 10 -12.03 9.56 7.93
N PRO A 11 -12.08 8.48 7.31
CA PRO A 11 -11.62 8.02 6.00
C PRO A 11 -12.73 7.59 5.03
N HIS A 12 -14.01 7.94 5.27
CA HIS A 12 -15.15 7.37 4.53
C HIS A 12 -15.05 7.56 3.01
N ASN A 13 -14.75 8.77 2.53
CA ASN A 13 -14.63 9.02 1.09
C ASN A 13 -13.47 8.25 0.45
N VAL A 14 -12.36 8.08 1.16
CA VAL A 14 -11.20 7.33 0.67
C VAL A 14 -11.51 5.84 0.60
N GLU A 15 -12.21 5.31 1.60
CA GLU A 15 -12.66 3.91 1.59
C GLU A 15 -13.67 3.67 0.46
N GLU A 16 -14.62 4.58 0.23
CA GLU A 16 -15.58 4.48 -0.88
C GLU A 16 -14.87 4.50 -2.24
N PHE A 17 -13.87 5.35 -2.41
CA PHE A 17 -13.05 5.36 -3.63
C PHE A 17 -12.29 4.04 -3.82
N ALA A 18 -11.66 3.51 -2.78
CA ALA A 18 -10.97 2.22 -2.84
C ALA A 18 -11.95 1.08 -3.18
N ARG A 19 -13.16 1.06 -2.58
CA ARG A 19 -14.23 0.10 -2.91
C ARG A 19 -14.68 0.21 -4.36
N TYR A 20 -14.81 1.42 -4.88
CA TYR A 20 -15.15 1.65 -6.29
C TYR A 20 -14.04 1.17 -7.21
N ALA A 21 -12.79 1.49 -6.93
CA ALA A 21 -11.64 1.10 -7.73
C ALA A 21 -11.47 -0.43 -7.82
N HIS A 22 -11.60 -1.12 -6.69
CA HIS A 22 -11.45 -2.59 -6.59
C HIS A 22 -12.75 -3.37 -6.82
N ARG A 23 -13.82 -2.73 -7.32
CA ARG A 23 -15.11 -3.41 -7.52
C ARG A 23 -14.97 -4.65 -8.40
N GLY A 24 -15.58 -5.75 -7.96
CA GLY A 24 -15.56 -7.02 -8.69
C GLY A 24 -14.28 -7.85 -8.51
N GLN A 25 -13.27 -7.32 -7.85
CA GLN A 25 -12.07 -8.08 -7.49
C GLN A 25 -12.30 -8.90 -6.21
N LYS A 26 -11.70 -10.09 -6.15
CA LYS A 26 -11.76 -10.99 -5.00
C LYS A 26 -10.38 -11.28 -4.43
N ARG A 27 -10.32 -11.56 -3.14
CA ARG A 27 -9.11 -12.08 -2.49
C ARG A 27 -8.74 -13.44 -3.08
N LYS A 28 -7.44 -13.69 -3.25
CA LYS A 28 -6.94 -14.92 -3.92
C LYS A 28 -7.39 -16.22 -3.23
N TYR A 29 -7.52 -16.20 -1.92
CA TYR A 29 -7.76 -17.41 -1.12
C TYR A 29 -9.12 -17.40 -0.40
N SER A 30 -10.03 -16.47 -0.74
CA SER A 30 -11.38 -16.39 -0.15
C SER A 30 -12.36 -15.71 -1.11
N ASP A 31 -13.66 -15.84 -0.82
CA ASP A 31 -14.73 -15.17 -1.58
C ASP A 31 -14.93 -13.69 -1.16
N LEU A 32 -14.10 -13.18 -0.26
CA LEU A 32 -14.17 -11.79 0.19
C LEU A 32 -13.77 -10.83 -0.94
N ASP A 33 -14.37 -9.65 -0.96
CA ASP A 33 -13.98 -8.59 -1.87
C ASP A 33 -12.55 -8.16 -1.60
N TYR A 34 -11.79 -7.85 -2.66
CA TYR A 34 -10.38 -7.48 -2.53
C TYR A 34 -10.15 -6.32 -1.58
N VAL A 35 -11.04 -5.34 -1.63
CA VAL A 35 -10.97 -4.11 -0.81
C VAL A 35 -10.92 -4.36 0.70
N THR A 36 -11.31 -5.55 1.16
CA THR A 36 -11.16 -5.92 2.59
C THR A 36 -9.71 -5.92 3.03
N HIS A 37 -8.76 -6.18 2.10
CA HIS A 37 -7.33 -6.12 2.39
C HIS A 37 -6.85 -4.69 2.70
N PRO A 38 -6.98 -3.69 1.80
CA PRO A 38 -6.55 -2.33 2.11
C PRO A 38 -7.30 -1.71 3.30
N ILE A 39 -8.55 -2.09 3.56
CA ILE A 39 -9.29 -1.65 4.75
C ILE A 39 -8.63 -2.20 6.03
N GLU A 40 -8.28 -3.47 6.06
CA GLU A 40 -7.63 -4.08 7.22
C GLU A 40 -6.22 -3.49 7.45
N VAL A 41 -5.44 -3.28 6.37
CA VAL A 41 -4.14 -2.61 6.45
C VAL A 41 -4.30 -1.20 7.01
N ALA A 42 -5.27 -0.43 6.53
CA ALA A 42 -5.54 0.93 7.01
C ALA A 42 -5.99 0.96 8.48
N SER A 43 -6.80 -0.01 8.92
CA SER A 43 -7.18 -0.16 10.33
C SER A 43 -5.97 -0.37 11.23
N ARG A 44 -5.06 -1.28 10.85
CA ARG A 44 -3.81 -1.52 11.60
C ARG A 44 -2.87 -0.31 11.59
N VAL A 45 -2.81 0.43 10.48
CA VAL A 45 -2.07 1.70 10.41
C VAL A 45 -2.65 2.72 11.38
N GLN A 46 -3.98 2.85 11.45
CA GLN A 46 -4.66 3.76 12.35
C GLN A 46 -4.42 3.42 13.82
N ASP A 47 -4.40 2.13 14.16
CA ASP A 47 -4.15 1.66 15.53
C ASP A 47 -2.71 1.94 16.00
N LEU A 48 -1.75 1.98 15.07
CA LEU A 48 -0.32 2.13 15.38
C LEU A 48 0.20 3.55 15.23
N TYR A 49 -0.42 4.35 14.37
CA TYR A 49 0.09 5.68 13.99
C TYR A 49 -1.02 6.73 13.98
N ASP A 50 -0.82 7.84 14.68
CA ASP A 50 -1.69 9.01 14.63
C ASP A 50 -1.35 9.87 13.40
N ASN A 51 -1.55 9.28 12.20
CA ASN A 51 -1.26 9.94 10.92
C ASN A 51 -2.29 9.56 9.85
N MET A 52 -3.27 10.44 9.66
CA MET A 52 -4.37 10.20 8.73
C MET A 52 -3.92 10.13 7.26
N ASN A 53 -2.81 10.76 6.85
CA ASN A 53 -2.28 10.60 5.50
C ASN A 53 -1.81 9.17 5.25
N MET A 54 -1.22 8.52 6.28
CA MET A 54 -0.84 7.11 6.22
C MET A 54 -2.08 6.20 6.10
N VAL A 55 -3.14 6.49 6.85
CA VAL A 55 -4.40 5.72 6.78
C VAL A 55 -5.00 5.80 5.38
N ALA A 56 -5.06 7.00 4.78
CA ALA A 56 -5.53 7.17 3.42
C ALA A 56 -4.64 6.46 2.38
N ALA A 57 -3.34 6.61 2.53
CA ALA A 57 -2.40 5.92 1.64
C ALA A 57 -2.52 4.39 1.76
N ALA A 58 -2.75 3.87 2.96
CA ALA A 58 -3.01 2.45 3.19
C ALA A 58 -4.31 1.96 2.53
N LEU A 59 -5.38 2.77 2.52
CA LEU A 59 -6.61 2.46 1.78
C LEU A 59 -6.40 2.43 0.26
N LEU A 60 -5.45 3.20 -0.25
CA LEU A 60 -5.23 3.42 -1.69
C LEU A 60 -4.00 2.69 -2.24
N HIS A 61 -3.22 1.97 -1.40
CA HIS A 61 -1.89 1.49 -1.77
C HIS A 61 -1.85 0.59 -3.00
N ASP A 62 -2.89 -0.21 -3.22
CA ASP A 62 -3.01 -1.12 -4.36
C ASP A 62 -3.79 -0.54 -5.54
N VAL A 63 -4.38 0.66 -5.42
CA VAL A 63 -5.25 1.24 -6.45
C VAL A 63 -4.49 1.45 -7.77
N LEU A 64 -3.28 1.98 -7.72
CA LEU A 64 -2.47 2.21 -8.93
C LEU A 64 -1.85 0.93 -9.51
N GLU A 65 -1.71 -0.12 -8.71
CA GLU A 65 -1.10 -1.39 -9.14
C GLU A 65 -2.14 -2.36 -9.69
N ASP A 66 -3.29 -2.47 -9.03
CA ASP A 66 -4.25 -3.55 -9.25
C ASP A 66 -5.58 -3.10 -9.88
N THR A 67 -5.72 -1.81 -10.27
CA THR A 67 -6.93 -1.28 -10.90
C THR A 67 -6.62 -0.48 -12.17
N ASP A 68 -7.67 -0.06 -12.88
CA ASP A 68 -7.55 0.79 -14.07
C ASP A 68 -7.35 2.28 -13.73
N VAL A 69 -7.35 2.66 -12.45
CA VAL A 69 -7.16 4.04 -12.00
C VAL A 69 -5.73 4.48 -12.29
N THR A 70 -5.60 5.52 -13.10
CA THR A 70 -4.30 6.10 -13.42
C THR A 70 -3.81 7.06 -12.33
N HIS A 71 -2.51 7.30 -12.29
CA HIS A 71 -1.91 8.32 -11.41
C HIS A 71 -2.59 9.70 -11.56
N SER A 72 -2.92 10.10 -12.80
CA SER A 72 -3.55 11.38 -13.06
C SER A 72 -4.99 11.45 -12.50
N GLU A 73 -5.77 10.38 -12.64
CA GLU A 73 -7.12 10.31 -12.11
C GLU A 73 -7.12 10.32 -10.58
N LEU A 74 -6.24 9.53 -9.95
CA LEU A 74 -6.09 9.54 -8.50
C LEU A 74 -5.68 10.93 -7.98
N ARG A 75 -4.73 11.59 -8.66
CA ARG A 75 -4.29 12.94 -8.29
C ARG A 75 -5.43 13.95 -8.36
N VAL A 76 -6.20 13.95 -9.45
CA VAL A 76 -7.36 14.85 -9.62
C VAL A 76 -8.35 14.62 -8.50
N TRP A 77 -8.73 13.37 -8.24
CA TRP A 77 -9.67 13.04 -7.18
C TRP A 77 -9.16 13.47 -5.80
N LEU A 78 -7.89 13.23 -5.46
CA LEU A 78 -7.32 13.67 -4.20
C LEU A 78 -7.37 15.19 -4.03
N HIS A 79 -7.14 15.96 -5.10
CA HIS A 79 -7.23 17.42 -5.05
C HIS A 79 -8.67 17.96 -4.98
N GLU A 80 -9.68 17.17 -5.36
CA GLU A 80 -11.09 17.49 -5.15
C GLU A 80 -11.51 17.26 -3.68
N GLU A 81 -10.95 16.23 -3.04
CA GLU A 81 -11.31 15.82 -1.68
C GLU A 81 -10.48 16.52 -0.59
N PHE A 82 -9.24 16.90 -0.88
CA PHE A 82 -8.29 17.42 0.11
C PHE A 82 -7.63 18.72 -0.32
N ARG A 83 -7.13 19.48 0.67
CA ARG A 83 -6.24 20.61 0.40
C ARG A 83 -4.99 20.13 -0.33
N PRO A 84 -4.40 20.98 -1.21
CA PRO A 84 -3.29 20.57 -2.09
C PRO A 84 -2.13 19.88 -1.37
N GLU A 85 -1.71 20.38 -0.22
CA GLU A 85 -0.57 19.84 0.53
C GLU A 85 -0.86 18.42 1.05
N LYS A 86 -2.11 18.18 1.49
CA LYS A 86 -2.56 16.87 1.97
C LYS A 86 -2.73 15.89 0.81
N ALA A 87 -3.33 16.33 -0.29
CA ALA A 87 -3.49 15.55 -1.51
C ALA A 87 -2.14 15.04 -2.04
N GLU A 88 -1.14 15.93 -2.15
CA GLU A 88 0.19 15.55 -2.62
C GLU A 88 0.93 14.64 -1.63
N ALA A 89 0.76 14.85 -0.31
CA ALA A 89 1.36 13.97 0.69
C ALA A 89 0.79 12.54 0.62
N ILE A 90 -0.53 12.39 0.45
CA ILE A 90 -1.17 11.07 0.28
C ILE A 90 -0.70 10.43 -1.03
N LEU A 91 -0.75 11.19 -2.14
CA LEU A 91 -0.34 10.70 -3.46
C LEU A 91 1.11 10.21 -3.46
N LEU A 92 2.02 10.96 -2.81
CA LEU A 92 3.42 10.55 -2.69
C LEU A 92 3.55 9.18 -2.01
N LEU A 93 2.86 8.98 -0.88
CA LEU A 93 2.89 7.70 -0.18
C LEU A 93 2.34 6.56 -1.05
N VAL A 94 1.22 6.77 -1.77
CA VAL A 94 0.67 5.76 -2.68
C VAL A 94 1.65 5.41 -3.79
N VAL A 95 2.30 6.41 -4.40
CA VAL A 95 3.32 6.20 -5.44
C VAL A 95 4.54 5.46 -4.89
N GLU A 96 4.99 5.77 -3.68
CA GLU A 96 6.09 5.06 -3.02
C GLU A 96 5.76 3.59 -2.74
N LEU A 97 4.49 3.28 -2.46
CA LEU A 97 4.01 1.92 -2.18
C LEU A 97 3.79 1.08 -3.45
N THR A 98 3.49 1.71 -4.59
CA THR A 98 3.24 1.05 -5.87
C THR A 98 4.49 0.37 -6.42
N ASP A 99 4.41 -0.94 -6.74
CA ASP A 99 5.54 -1.72 -7.29
C ASP A 99 5.99 -1.20 -8.66
N VAL A 100 7.27 -0.90 -8.79
CA VAL A 100 7.91 -0.45 -10.06
C VAL A 100 8.39 -1.64 -10.87
N TYR A 101 9.04 -2.61 -10.22
CA TYR A 101 9.65 -3.76 -10.89
C TYR A 101 8.65 -4.90 -11.12
N THR A 102 7.56 -4.59 -11.84
CA THR A 102 6.52 -5.57 -12.19
C THR A 102 6.93 -6.45 -13.37
N LYS A 103 6.21 -7.56 -13.61
CA LYS A 103 6.42 -8.39 -14.80
C LYS A 103 6.08 -7.64 -16.09
N HIS A 104 5.12 -6.72 -16.03
CA HIS A 104 4.71 -5.90 -17.16
C HIS A 104 5.85 -4.93 -17.57
N ASN A 105 6.40 -4.21 -16.60
CA ASN A 105 7.42 -3.18 -16.84
C ASN A 105 8.80 -3.79 -17.15
N PHE A 106 9.12 -4.95 -16.54
CA PHE A 106 10.42 -5.62 -16.66
C PHE A 106 10.26 -7.10 -17.03
N PRO A 107 9.73 -7.42 -18.23
CA PRO A 107 9.44 -8.79 -18.66
C PRO A 107 10.69 -9.67 -18.83
N PHE A 108 11.86 -9.06 -19.02
CA PHE A 108 13.16 -9.75 -19.17
C PHE A 108 13.80 -10.14 -17.83
N LEU A 109 13.29 -9.64 -16.69
CA LEU A 109 13.72 -10.05 -15.36
C LEU A 109 12.86 -11.21 -14.83
N ASN A 110 13.48 -12.19 -14.18
CA ASN A 110 12.73 -13.20 -13.46
C ASN A 110 12.15 -12.63 -12.14
N ARG A 111 11.22 -13.37 -11.49
CA ARG A 111 10.56 -12.91 -10.26
C ARG A 111 11.57 -12.52 -9.17
N LYS A 112 12.58 -13.36 -8.93
CA LYS A 112 13.58 -13.11 -7.88
C LYS A 112 14.35 -11.82 -8.13
N GLN A 113 14.74 -11.55 -9.38
CA GLN A 113 15.42 -10.30 -9.75
C GLN A 113 14.52 -9.08 -9.53
N ARG A 114 13.24 -9.16 -9.96
CA ARG A 114 12.31 -8.05 -9.76
C ARG A 114 12.08 -7.76 -8.28
N LYS A 115 11.80 -8.79 -7.47
CA LYS A 115 11.54 -8.62 -6.03
C LYS A 115 12.77 -8.12 -5.27
N LYS A 116 13.98 -8.48 -5.73
CA LYS A 116 15.21 -7.91 -5.19
C LYS A 116 15.32 -6.40 -5.47
N LEU A 117 15.14 -5.99 -6.73
CA LEU A 117 15.20 -4.58 -7.11
C LEU A 117 14.09 -3.76 -6.43
N GLU A 118 12.92 -4.35 -6.26
CA GLU A 118 11.80 -3.72 -5.55
C GLU A 118 12.11 -3.52 -4.06
N ALA A 119 12.73 -4.51 -3.41
CA ALA A 119 13.16 -4.40 -2.03
C ALA A 119 14.25 -3.31 -1.85
N ASP A 120 15.23 -3.25 -2.76
CA ASP A 120 16.27 -2.21 -2.75
C ASP A 120 15.65 -0.81 -2.94
N ARG A 121 14.61 -0.66 -3.80
CA ARG A 121 13.85 0.59 -3.97
C ARG A 121 13.06 0.96 -2.71
N LEU A 122 12.29 0.00 -2.15
CA LEU A 122 11.48 0.20 -0.95
C LEU A 122 12.34 0.53 0.29
N ALA A 123 13.61 0.10 0.32
CA ALA A 123 14.52 0.51 1.36
C ALA A 123 14.83 2.03 1.34
N MET A 124 14.58 2.72 0.22
CA MET A 124 14.88 4.15 0.04
C MET A 124 13.66 5.07 0.14
N VAL A 125 12.42 4.54 0.18
CA VAL A 125 11.19 5.33 0.32
C VAL A 125 11.07 5.96 1.72
N SER A 126 10.08 6.82 1.91
CA SER A 126 9.81 7.46 3.19
C SER A 126 9.61 6.46 4.32
N ARG A 127 9.80 6.92 5.56
CA ARG A 127 9.56 6.08 6.75
C ARG A 127 8.11 5.63 6.82
N GLU A 128 7.20 6.53 6.52
CA GLU A 128 5.76 6.30 6.53
C GLU A 128 5.36 5.21 5.50
N ALA A 129 5.87 5.28 4.28
CA ALA A 129 5.62 4.26 3.26
C ALA A 129 6.18 2.89 3.68
N LYS A 130 7.38 2.84 4.28
CA LYS A 130 7.95 1.59 4.84
C LYS A 130 7.04 0.98 5.90
N GLN A 131 6.52 1.80 6.82
CA GLN A 131 5.63 1.35 7.89
C GLN A 131 4.33 0.76 7.35
N ILE A 132 3.72 1.42 6.35
CA ILE A 132 2.53 0.87 5.67
C ILE A 132 2.88 -0.45 4.97
N LYS A 133 4.01 -0.50 4.24
CA LYS A 133 4.43 -1.72 3.51
C LYS A 133 4.70 -2.90 4.43
N LEU A 134 5.23 -2.69 5.62
CA LEU A 134 5.44 -3.74 6.60
C LEU A 134 4.12 -4.34 7.09
N ILE A 135 3.10 -3.50 7.34
CA ILE A 135 1.76 -3.94 7.75
C ILE A 135 1.06 -4.69 6.62
N ASP A 136 1.15 -4.20 5.36
CA ASP A 136 0.64 -4.88 4.17
C ASP A 136 1.22 -6.30 4.04
N ILE A 137 2.54 -6.43 4.13
CA ILE A 137 3.22 -7.73 4.02
C ILE A 137 2.84 -8.65 5.19
N GLU A 138 2.68 -8.12 6.39
CA GLU A 138 2.26 -8.90 7.55
C GLU A 138 0.85 -9.46 7.33
N HIS A 139 -0.10 -8.62 6.93
CA HIS A 139 -1.47 -9.05 6.64
C HIS A 139 -1.52 -10.08 5.49
N ASN A 140 -0.75 -9.88 4.41
CA ASN A 140 -0.66 -10.87 3.33
C ASN A 140 -0.02 -12.18 3.80
N SER A 141 0.95 -12.13 4.74
CA SER A 141 1.58 -13.33 5.31
C SER A 141 0.56 -14.26 5.97
N GLU A 142 -0.43 -13.72 6.68
CA GLU A 142 -1.45 -14.49 7.42
C GLU A 142 -2.23 -15.43 6.47
N SER A 143 -2.71 -14.91 5.34
CA SER A 143 -3.45 -15.72 4.37
C SER A 143 -2.56 -16.67 3.57
N ILE A 144 -1.37 -16.22 3.15
CA ILE A 144 -0.45 -17.02 2.33
C ILE A 144 0.07 -18.23 3.12
N LEU A 145 0.42 -18.05 4.41
CA LEU A 145 0.92 -19.15 5.26
C LEU A 145 -0.13 -20.23 5.49
N GLN A 146 -1.40 -19.86 5.56
CA GLN A 146 -2.50 -20.80 5.79
C GLN A 146 -2.95 -21.50 4.52
N GLU A 147 -3.08 -20.77 3.42
CA GLU A 147 -3.80 -21.22 2.23
C GLU A 147 -2.88 -21.69 1.10
N ASP A 148 -1.61 -21.26 1.05
CA ASP A 148 -0.65 -21.62 0.02
C ASP A 148 0.74 -21.96 0.57
N PRO A 149 0.89 -23.10 1.28
CA PRO A 149 2.18 -23.47 1.91
C PRO A 149 3.32 -23.62 0.87
N SER A 150 3.00 -23.93 -0.39
CA SER A 150 4.01 -24.04 -1.45
C SER A 150 4.59 -22.69 -1.85
N PHE A 151 3.76 -21.66 -1.92
CA PHE A 151 4.19 -20.30 -2.20
C PHE A 151 4.71 -19.59 -0.94
N ALA A 152 4.23 -19.98 0.23
CA ALA A 152 4.64 -19.38 1.52
C ALA A 152 6.18 -19.33 1.69
N LYS A 153 6.87 -20.40 1.28
CA LYS A 153 8.35 -20.44 1.35
C LYS A 153 9.00 -19.33 0.51
N VAL A 154 8.54 -19.17 -0.74
CA VAL A 154 9.06 -18.13 -1.65
C VAL A 154 8.71 -16.73 -1.11
N PHE A 155 7.50 -16.56 -0.62
CA PHE A 155 7.03 -15.30 -0.05
C PHE A 155 7.84 -14.89 1.20
N LEU A 156 8.15 -15.82 2.08
CA LEU A 156 8.97 -15.56 3.27
C LEU A 156 10.42 -15.19 2.92
N GLU A 157 11.01 -15.85 1.91
CA GLU A 157 12.34 -15.47 1.40
C GLU A 157 12.34 -14.03 0.82
N GLU A 158 11.28 -13.65 0.10
CA GLU A 158 11.11 -12.29 -0.43
C GLU A 158 10.92 -11.25 0.70
N LYS A 159 10.13 -11.59 1.73
CA LYS A 159 9.92 -10.77 2.93
C LYS A 159 11.21 -10.56 3.71
N GLU A 160 11.97 -11.62 3.98
CA GLU A 160 13.26 -11.56 4.66
C GLU A 160 14.23 -10.63 3.93
N TYR A 161 14.32 -10.78 2.61
CA TYR A 161 15.17 -9.91 1.79
C TYR A 161 14.77 -8.43 1.88
N LEU A 162 13.47 -8.13 1.87
CA LEU A 162 12.98 -6.75 2.02
C LEU A 162 13.34 -6.17 3.40
N LEU A 163 13.15 -6.95 4.47
CA LEU A 163 13.49 -6.51 5.83
C LEU A 163 14.99 -6.22 5.96
N ASP A 164 15.83 -7.10 5.44
CA ASP A 164 17.30 -6.92 5.43
C ASP A 164 17.70 -5.67 4.64
N ALA A 165 17.07 -5.40 3.50
CA ALA A 165 17.35 -4.21 2.70
C ALA A 165 16.97 -2.93 3.45
N MET A 166 15.80 -2.89 4.09
CA MET A 166 15.35 -1.76 4.90
C MET A 166 16.26 -1.50 6.10
N GLU A 167 16.64 -2.55 6.85
CA GLU A 167 17.54 -2.44 7.99
C GLU A 167 18.94 -1.95 7.57
N SER A 168 19.49 -2.55 6.52
CA SER A 168 20.81 -2.17 5.99
C SER A 168 20.85 -0.72 5.49
N TYR A 169 19.73 -0.18 5.00
CA TYR A 169 19.64 1.22 4.60
C TYR A 169 19.62 2.15 5.83
N MET A 170 18.88 1.79 6.88
CA MET A 170 18.82 2.59 8.12
C MET A 170 20.16 2.66 8.85
N LEU A 171 20.97 1.60 8.79
CA LEU A 171 22.30 1.56 9.43
C LEU A 171 23.36 2.39 8.69
N ARG A 172 23.12 2.79 7.43
CA ARG A 172 24.06 3.53 6.58
C ARG A 172 23.76 5.03 6.47
N ASN A 173 22.58 5.47 6.90
CA ASN A 173 22.11 6.85 6.86
C ASN A 173 21.60 7.33 8.21
#